data_c153e1077cd340591351c170bd05ad06
#
_entry.id   c153e1077cd340591351c170bd05ad06
#
_cell.length_a   1.000
_cell.length_b   1.000
_cell.length_c   1.000
_cell.angle_alpha   90.00
_cell.angle_beta   90.00
_cell.angle_gamma   90.00
#
_symmetry.space_group_name_H-M   'P 1'
#
loop_
_entity.id
_entity.type
_entity.pdbx_description
1 polymer ?
#
loop_
_entity_poly.entity_id
_entity_poly.type
_entity_poly.pdbx_seq_one_letter_code
_entity_poly.pdbx_strand_id
1 'polypeptide(L)'
;LYENAIRKMDVIVADSKNVQNRIQKFLGLESTVIYPPCDIDKFFWMGQGNYYLSTARLAPYKRVDMIIQAFTQLPEKYLIVSSTGPEERYLKQLAEGFDNIQFTGGINDQELQKLIGNAVATIYIPKDEDFGMSPVESMAAGKPVIGVKEGGMLETVIHEKTGWLIPSNPSLENIIQAVGEATPEKTLSMRIACEEQAKNFRTEIFEKKMRALIG
;
A
#
# COMPACT_ATOMS: atom_id res chain seq x y z
N LEU A 1 -14.65 -4.87 -28.84
CA LEU A 1 -13.82 -3.71 -29.29
C LEU A 1 -12.46 -3.69 -28.59
N TYR A 2 -12.42 -3.77 -27.27
CA TYR A 2 -11.20 -3.71 -26.47
C TYR A 2 -10.22 -4.88 -26.73
N GLU A 3 -10.70 -6.13 -26.68
CA GLU A 3 -9.87 -7.32 -26.93
C GLU A 3 -9.23 -7.33 -28.32
N ASN A 4 -9.96 -6.88 -29.36
CA ASN A 4 -9.43 -6.79 -30.71
C ASN A 4 -8.35 -5.70 -30.85
N ALA A 5 -8.42 -4.64 -30.05
CA ALA A 5 -7.39 -3.61 -30.04
C ALA A 5 -6.10 -4.10 -29.36
N ILE A 6 -6.22 -4.75 -28.20
CA ILE A 6 -5.06 -5.30 -27.47
C ILE A 6 -4.30 -6.34 -28.32
N ARG A 7 -5.02 -7.21 -29.05
CA ARG A 7 -4.40 -8.25 -29.90
C ARG A 7 -3.61 -7.69 -31.09
N LYS A 8 -3.73 -6.38 -31.38
CA LYS A 8 -2.97 -5.67 -32.42
C LYS A 8 -1.74 -4.95 -31.88
N MET A 9 -1.52 -4.97 -30.58
CA MET A 9 -0.34 -4.35 -29.99
C MET A 9 0.88 -5.26 -30.17
N ASP A 10 2.01 -4.68 -30.54
CA ASP A 10 3.28 -5.39 -30.73
C ASP A 10 3.83 -5.87 -29.38
N VAL A 11 3.60 -5.08 -28.33
CA VAL A 11 4.06 -5.36 -26.97
C VAL A 11 2.97 -5.02 -25.96
N ILE A 12 2.80 -5.90 -24.97
CA ILE A 12 1.93 -5.68 -23.82
C ILE A 12 2.79 -5.65 -22.56
N VAL A 13 2.64 -4.59 -21.78
CA VAL A 13 3.32 -4.44 -20.49
C VAL A 13 2.29 -4.58 -19.36
N ALA A 14 2.62 -5.42 -18.38
CA ALA A 14 1.89 -5.55 -17.13
C ALA A 14 2.64 -4.81 -16.01
N ASP A 15 1.93 -4.12 -15.15
CA ASP A 15 2.49 -3.39 -14.00
C ASP A 15 2.90 -4.30 -12.83
N SER A 16 2.51 -5.58 -12.88
CA SER A 16 2.82 -6.59 -11.89
C SER A 16 2.72 -8.00 -12.46
N LYS A 17 3.27 -8.98 -11.77
CA LYS A 17 3.04 -10.41 -12.05
C LYS A 17 1.56 -10.78 -11.86
N ASN A 18 0.90 -10.15 -10.87
CA ASN A 18 -0.52 -10.33 -10.65
C ASN A 18 -1.32 -9.95 -11.91
N VAL A 19 -1.06 -8.78 -12.49
CA VAL A 19 -1.72 -8.33 -13.72
C VAL A 19 -1.27 -9.16 -14.93
N GLN A 20 0.00 -9.53 -15.04
CA GLN A 20 0.49 -10.45 -16.07
C GLN A 20 -0.30 -11.76 -16.07
N ASN A 21 -0.49 -12.38 -14.91
CA ASN A 21 -1.25 -13.62 -14.76
C ASN A 21 -2.72 -13.44 -15.17
N ARG A 22 -3.32 -12.26 -14.88
CA ARG A 22 -4.69 -11.93 -15.31
C ARG A 22 -4.77 -11.73 -16.81
N ILE A 23 -3.80 -11.05 -17.44
CA ILE A 23 -3.72 -10.92 -18.91
C ILE A 23 -3.67 -12.30 -19.55
N GLN A 24 -2.78 -13.16 -19.08
CA GLN A 24 -2.67 -14.52 -19.59
C GLN A 24 -3.95 -15.32 -19.41
N LYS A 25 -4.54 -15.27 -18.20
CA LYS A 25 -5.75 -16.03 -17.85
C LYS A 25 -6.98 -15.62 -18.67
N PHE A 26 -7.21 -14.32 -18.81
CA PHE A 26 -8.46 -13.82 -19.40
C PHE A 26 -8.36 -13.48 -20.89
N LEU A 27 -7.17 -13.13 -21.38
CA LEU A 27 -6.96 -12.74 -22.77
C LEU A 27 -6.15 -13.75 -23.57
N GLY A 28 -5.43 -14.66 -22.88
CA GLY A 28 -4.51 -15.62 -23.50
C GLY A 28 -3.33 -14.95 -24.20
N LEU A 29 -2.89 -13.78 -23.68
CA LEU A 29 -1.82 -12.98 -24.27
C LEU A 29 -0.58 -12.97 -23.37
N GLU A 30 0.59 -12.98 -24.02
CA GLU A 30 1.87 -12.76 -23.34
C GLU A 30 2.05 -11.28 -22.98
N SER A 31 2.71 -11.02 -21.86
CA SER A 31 3.05 -9.64 -21.45
C SER A 31 4.38 -9.63 -20.67
N THR A 32 5.04 -8.48 -20.70
CA THR A 32 6.28 -8.26 -19.95
C THR A 32 5.99 -7.48 -18.68
N VAL A 33 6.50 -7.93 -17.53
CA VAL A 33 6.33 -7.20 -16.27
C VAL A 33 7.34 -6.06 -16.17
N ILE A 34 6.82 -4.84 -16.08
CA ILE A 34 7.59 -3.65 -15.76
C ILE A 34 6.82 -2.91 -14.67
N TYR A 35 7.34 -2.94 -13.44
CA TYR A 35 6.72 -2.28 -12.30
C TYR A 35 6.58 -0.78 -12.54
N PRO A 36 5.48 -0.15 -12.13
CA PRO A 36 5.25 1.27 -12.32
C PRO A 36 6.30 2.09 -11.55
N PRO A 37 6.66 3.27 -12.07
CA PRO A 37 7.62 4.15 -11.42
C PRO A 37 7.01 4.75 -10.16
N CYS A 38 7.79 4.78 -9.08
CA CYS A 38 7.47 5.52 -7.88
C CYS A 38 8.51 6.62 -7.68
N ASP A 39 8.04 7.83 -7.42
CA ASP A 39 8.89 8.99 -7.10
C ASP A 39 9.32 8.91 -5.63
N ILE A 40 10.17 7.90 -5.34
CA ILE A 40 10.55 7.56 -3.97
C ILE A 40 11.35 8.66 -3.27
N ASP A 41 11.99 9.54 -4.02
CA ASP A 41 12.82 10.63 -3.48
C ASP A 41 11.96 11.76 -2.85
N LYS A 42 10.63 11.71 -3.02
CA LYS A 42 9.69 12.58 -2.32
C LYS A 42 9.33 12.09 -0.91
N PHE A 43 9.60 10.82 -0.61
CA PHE A 43 9.22 10.19 0.65
C PHE A 43 10.48 9.86 1.44
N PHE A 44 10.58 10.37 2.64
CA PHE A 44 11.73 10.15 3.52
C PHE A 44 11.33 10.07 4.98
N TRP A 45 12.14 9.39 5.76
CA TRP A 45 11.93 9.26 7.17
C TRP A 45 12.07 10.61 7.89
N MET A 46 11.04 11.02 8.61
CA MET A 46 10.99 12.30 9.35
C MET A 46 10.97 12.10 10.86
N GLY A 47 10.96 10.87 11.32
CA GLY A 47 10.87 10.54 12.74
C GLY A 47 9.95 9.36 12.98
N GLN A 48 9.62 9.11 14.23
CA GLN A 48 8.68 8.08 14.64
C GLN A 48 7.64 8.72 15.56
N GLY A 49 6.46 8.93 15.02
CA GLY A 49 5.31 9.39 15.80
C GLY A 49 4.67 8.24 16.59
N ASN A 50 3.44 8.46 17.01
CA ASN A 50 2.68 7.51 17.83
C ASN A 50 1.43 6.97 17.13
N TYR A 51 1.35 7.07 15.80
CA TYR A 51 0.16 6.70 15.05
C TYR A 51 0.47 5.74 13.89
N TYR A 52 -0.52 4.93 13.56
CA TYR A 52 -0.58 4.15 12.33
C TYR A 52 -1.34 4.94 11.27
N LEU A 53 -1.03 4.72 10.00
CA LEU A 53 -1.59 5.53 8.90
C LEU A 53 -2.23 4.65 7.83
N SER A 54 -3.45 4.99 7.43
CA SER A 54 -4.07 4.46 6.20
C SER A 54 -4.25 5.59 5.19
N THR A 55 -3.64 5.44 4.01
CA THR A 55 -3.75 6.39 2.88
C THR A 55 -4.66 5.87 1.77
N ALA A 56 -5.31 4.73 2.01
CA ALA A 56 -6.16 4.09 1.02
C ALA A 56 -7.38 4.96 0.69
N ARG A 57 -7.75 5.04 -0.59
CA ARG A 57 -9.02 5.65 -1.00
C ARG A 57 -10.17 4.99 -0.25
N LEU A 58 -11.13 5.79 0.22
CA LEU A 58 -12.26 5.33 1.01
C LEU A 58 -13.31 4.64 0.12
N ALA A 59 -13.00 3.42 -0.30
CA ALA A 59 -13.81 2.60 -1.19
C ALA A 59 -13.89 1.15 -0.65
N PRO A 60 -14.97 0.39 -0.91
CA PRO A 60 -15.22 -0.91 -0.29
C PRO A 60 -14.07 -1.91 -0.44
N TYR A 61 -13.48 -1.98 -1.65
CA TYR A 61 -12.37 -2.90 -1.93
C TYR A 61 -11.03 -2.54 -1.25
N LYS A 62 -10.94 -1.36 -0.61
CA LYS A 62 -9.78 -0.94 0.17
C LYS A 62 -9.86 -1.36 1.64
N ARG A 63 -11.02 -1.84 2.10
CA ARG A 63 -11.25 -2.44 3.43
C ARG A 63 -10.84 -1.53 4.60
N VAL A 64 -11.01 -0.22 4.45
CA VAL A 64 -10.69 0.76 5.51
C VAL A 64 -11.62 0.58 6.71
N ASP A 65 -12.84 0.09 6.50
CA ASP A 65 -13.79 -0.30 7.53
C ASP A 65 -13.21 -1.34 8.50
N MET A 66 -12.52 -2.36 7.99
CA MET A 66 -11.88 -3.38 8.82
C MET A 66 -10.71 -2.79 9.64
N ILE A 67 -9.96 -1.85 9.06
CA ILE A 67 -8.89 -1.16 9.79
C ILE A 67 -9.48 -0.36 10.95
N ILE A 68 -10.53 0.42 10.70
CA ILE A 68 -11.24 1.19 11.73
C ILE A 68 -11.78 0.26 12.82
N GLN A 69 -12.49 -0.81 12.45
CA GLN A 69 -13.03 -1.78 13.41
C GLN A 69 -11.93 -2.42 14.30
N ALA A 70 -10.76 -2.69 13.74
CA ALA A 70 -9.65 -3.18 14.54
C ALA A 70 -9.18 -2.12 15.56
N PHE A 71 -9.11 -0.85 15.17
CA PHE A 71 -8.66 0.23 16.05
C PHE A 71 -9.71 0.64 17.09
N THR A 72 -11.00 0.36 16.90
CA THR A 72 -11.99 0.51 17.99
C THR A 72 -11.73 -0.44 19.15
N GLN A 73 -10.98 -1.54 18.92
CA GLN A 73 -10.57 -2.50 19.93
C GLN A 73 -9.16 -2.26 20.49
N LEU A 74 -8.47 -1.23 20.00
CA LEU A 74 -7.09 -0.86 20.38
C LEU A 74 -7.04 0.60 20.87
N PRO A 75 -7.70 0.95 21.99
CA PRO A 75 -7.84 2.36 22.39
C PRO A 75 -6.50 3.06 22.72
N GLU A 76 -5.44 2.28 22.98
CA GLU A 76 -4.08 2.80 23.21
C GLU A 76 -3.28 3.03 21.91
N LYS A 77 -3.81 2.67 20.74
CA LYS A 77 -3.17 2.86 19.44
C LYS A 77 -3.92 3.93 18.65
N TYR A 78 -3.20 4.84 18.03
CA TYR A 78 -3.78 5.91 17.23
C TYR A 78 -3.76 5.57 15.75
N LEU A 79 -4.89 5.78 15.07
CA LEU A 79 -5.06 5.64 13.62
C LEU A 79 -5.33 6.99 12.98
N ILE A 80 -4.57 7.34 11.95
CA ILE A 80 -4.91 8.42 11.03
C ILE A 80 -5.38 7.80 9.71
N VAL A 81 -6.57 8.21 9.25
CA VAL A 81 -7.13 7.86 7.94
C VAL A 81 -7.05 9.10 7.05
N SER A 82 -6.14 9.07 6.08
CA SER A 82 -5.82 10.22 5.23
C SER A 82 -6.19 9.94 3.78
N SER A 83 -7.44 10.17 3.44
CA SER A 83 -7.98 10.07 2.07
C SER A 83 -9.44 10.52 2.04
N THR A 84 -10.02 10.48 0.83
CA THR A 84 -11.44 10.68 0.57
C THR A 84 -12.00 9.52 -0.26
N GLY A 85 -13.31 9.41 -0.36
CA GLY A 85 -13.96 8.41 -1.19
C GLY A 85 -15.44 8.21 -0.90
N PRO A 86 -16.11 7.33 -1.66
CA PRO A 86 -17.55 7.14 -1.55
C PRO A 86 -18.02 6.64 -0.19
N GLU A 87 -17.16 5.97 0.58
CA GLU A 87 -17.50 5.45 1.92
C GLU A 87 -17.18 6.41 3.08
N GLU A 88 -16.71 7.62 2.81
CA GLU A 88 -16.23 8.54 3.85
C GLU A 88 -17.27 8.75 4.97
N ARG A 89 -18.54 8.97 4.62
CA ARG A 89 -19.60 9.15 5.60
C ARG A 89 -19.80 7.92 6.48
N TYR A 90 -19.85 6.74 5.88
CA TYR A 90 -19.99 5.47 6.59
C TYR A 90 -18.82 5.23 7.53
N LEU A 91 -17.59 5.43 7.06
CA LEU A 91 -16.37 5.20 7.83
C LEU A 91 -16.24 6.17 9.00
N LYS A 92 -16.65 7.43 8.84
CA LYS A 92 -16.71 8.41 9.94
C LYS A 92 -17.75 8.01 11.00
N GLN A 93 -18.91 7.49 10.60
CA GLN A 93 -19.91 6.96 11.52
C GLN A 93 -19.37 5.73 12.29
N LEU A 94 -18.62 4.86 11.63
CA LEU A 94 -18.00 3.68 12.27
C LEU A 94 -16.97 4.07 13.33
N ALA A 95 -16.29 5.21 13.17
CA ALA A 95 -15.30 5.75 14.09
C ALA A 95 -15.90 6.69 15.17
N GLU A 96 -17.21 6.92 15.15
CA GLU A 96 -17.85 7.82 16.09
C GLU A 96 -17.70 7.34 17.54
N GLY A 97 -17.26 8.23 18.43
CA GLY A 97 -16.99 7.90 19.84
C GLY A 97 -15.61 7.31 20.13
N PHE A 98 -14.73 7.20 19.12
CA PHE A 98 -13.37 6.68 19.27
C PHE A 98 -12.33 7.77 19.03
N ASP A 99 -11.82 8.40 20.11
CA ASP A 99 -10.87 9.52 20.05
C ASP A 99 -9.49 9.14 19.48
N ASN A 100 -9.19 7.85 19.42
CA ASN A 100 -7.96 7.32 18.86
C ASN A 100 -7.98 7.15 17.33
N ILE A 101 -9.08 7.52 16.64
CA ILE A 101 -9.23 7.42 15.19
C ILE A 101 -9.51 8.81 14.61
N GLN A 102 -8.60 9.29 13.77
CA GLN A 102 -8.69 10.62 13.17
C GLN A 102 -8.75 10.54 11.64
N PHE A 103 -9.63 11.37 11.04
CA PHE A 103 -9.70 11.56 9.59
C PHE A 103 -9.13 12.93 9.23
N THR A 104 -8.24 12.97 8.24
CA THR A 104 -7.73 14.26 7.71
C THR A 104 -8.53 14.73 6.50
N GLY A 105 -9.29 13.84 5.86
CA GLY A 105 -9.84 14.11 4.54
C GLY A 105 -8.77 14.13 3.45
N GLY A 106 -9.04 14.84 2.36
CA GLY A 106 -8.05 15.08 1.30
C GLY A 106 -7.03 16.11 1.74
N ILE A 107 -5.76 15.76 1.62
CA ILE A 107 -4.62 16.60 1.96
C ILE A 107 -3.71 16.77 0.74
N ASN A 108 -2.83 17.77 0.77
CA ASN A 108 -1.83 17.95 -0.28
C ASN A 108 -0.64 16.98 -0.14
N ASP A 109 0.18 16.91 -1.18
CA ASP A 109 1.33 15.98 -1.23
C ASP A 109 2.33 16.20 -0.09
N GLN A 110 2.60 17.44 0.28
CA GLN A 110 3.54 17.74 1.37
C GLN A 110 3.01 17.28 2.74
N GLU A 111 1.73 17.42 2.98
CA GLU A 111 1.08 16.92 4.19
C GLU A 111 1.08 15.39 4.21
N LEU A 112 0.80 14.76 3.07
CA LEU A 112 0.86 13.30 2.93
C LEU A 112 2.27 12.76 3.22
N GLN A 113 3.30 13.38 2.64
CA GLN A 113 4.70 13.03 2.88
C GLN A 113 5.06 13.13 4.38
N LYS A 114 4.60 14.19 5.06
CA LYS A 114 4.82 14.36 6.50
C LYS A 114 4.11 13.27 7.32
N LEU A 115 2.87 12.95 6.97
CA LEU A 115 2.12 11.89 7.66
C LEU A 115 2.80 10.53 7.47
N ILE A 116 3.18 10.19 6.23
CA ILE A 116 3.90 8.94 5.98
C ILE A 116 5.23 8.95 6.72
N GLY A 117 6.04 10.01 6.59
CA GLY A 117 7.38 10.12 7.16
C GLY A 117 7.45 10.03 8.69
N ASN A 118 6.34 10.30 9.40
CA ASN A 118 6.25 10.25 10.86
C ASN A 118 5.42 9.08 11.40
N ALA A 119 4.76 8.28 10.58
CA ALA A 119 3.97 7.15 11.05
C ALA A 119 4.83 6.08 11.75
N VAL A 120 4.23 5.25 12.61
CA VAL A 120 4.83 4.02 13.12
C VAL A 120 4.93 3.00 11.99
N ALA A 121 3.81 2.76 11.33
CA ALA A 121 3.66 1.91 10.16
C ALA A 121 2.45 2.38 9.34
N THR A 122 2.38 1.94 8.07
CA THR A 122 1.16 2.14 7.28
C THR A 122 0.36 0.85 7.19
N ILE A 123 -0.96 0.97 7.01
CA ILE A 123 -1.88 -0.17 6.87
C ILE A 123 -2.59 -0.06 5.53
N TYR A 124 -2.38 -1.05 4.68
CA TYR A 124 -2.93 -1.12 3.34
C TYR A 124 -3.35 -2.55 3.00
N ILE A 125 -4.64 -2.85 3.13
CA ILE A 125 -5.20 -4.20 3.04
C ILE A 125 -6.27 -4.34 1.93
N PRO A 126 -6.01 -3.83 0.70
CA PRO A 126 -6.98 -3.86 -0.38
C PRO A 126 -7.30 -5.29 -0.81
N LYS A 127 -8.43 -5.45 -1.51
CA LYS A 127 -8.77 -6.68 -2.23
C LYS A 127 -8.34 -6.54 -3.68
N ASP A 128 -7.68 -7.57 -4.22
CA ASP A 128 -7.28 -7.67 -5.63
C ASP A 128 -6.45 -6.46 -6.13
N GLU A 129 -5.49 -5.98 -5.32
CA GLU A 129 -4.61 -4.89 -5.71
C GLU A 129 -3.72 -5.28 -6.89
N ASP A 130 -3.64 -4.42 -7.89
CA ASP A 130 -2.83 -4.68 -9.07
C ASP A 130 -1.34 -4.63 -8.75
N PHE A 131 -0.87 -3.56 -8.11
CA PHE A 131 0.53 -3.39 -7.73
C PHE A 131 0.68 -2.86 -6.29
N GLY A 132 0.05 -1.72 -5.97
CA GLY A 132 0.17 -1.10 -4.64
C GLY A 132 1.26 -0.04 -4.57
N MET A 133 1.02 1.16 -5.06
CA MET A 133 1.94 2.30 -4.97
C MET A 133 2.15 2.78 -3.53
N SER A 134 1.07 2.90 -2.75
CA SER A 134 1.14 3.38 -1.36
C SER A 134 2.09 2.58 -0.45
N PRO A 135 2.18 1.23 -0.55
CA PRO A 135 3.25 0.47 0.11
C PRO A 135 4.66 0.91 -0.27
N VAL A 136 4.90 1.21 -1.54
CA VAL A 136 6.23 1.66 -2.00
C VAL A 136 6.57 3.03 -1.44
N GLU A 137 5.62 3.97 -1.45
CA GLU A 137 5.76 5.30 -0.85
C GLU A 137 6.07 5.22 0.66
N SER A 138 5.38 4.31 1.36
CA SER A 138 5.62 4.06 2.79
C SER A 138 7.02 3.52 3.04
N MET A 139 7.44 2.50 2.27
CA MET A 139 8.77 1.93 2.40
C MET A 139 9.87 2.92 2.02
N ALA A 140 9.63 3.81 1.04
CA ALA A 140 10.57 4.88 0.71
C ALA A 140 10.82 5.82 1.90
N ALA A 141 9.78 6.08 2.71
CA ALA A 141 9.90 6.82 3.97
C ALA A 141 10.44 5.96 5.14
N GLY A 142 10.93 4.76 4.88
CA GLY A 142 11.42 3.85 5.92
C GLY A 142 10.33 3.28 6.82
N LYS A 143 9.05 3.28 6.37
CA LYS A 143 7.92 2.82 7.16
C LYS A 143 7.45 1.44 6.70
N PRO A 144 7.42 0.45 7.62
CA PRO A 144 6.89 -0.86 7.30
C PRO A 144 5.39 -0.81 7.00
N VAL A 145 4.92 -1.81 6.24
CA VAL A 145 3.54 -1.90 5.78
C VAL A 145 2.85 -3.11 6.39
N ILE A 146 1.68 -2.93 6.98
CA ILE A 146 0.75 -4.01 7.26
C ILE A 146 -0.14 -4.17 6.02
N GLY A 147 0.04 -5.26 5.29
CA GLY A 147 -0.65 -5.54 4.03
C GLY A 147 -1.27 -6.92 4.01
N VAL A 148 -1.93 -7.28 2.91
CA VAL A 148 -2.54 -8.60 2.70
C VAL A 148 -1.66 -9.49 1.81
N LYS A 149 -1.71 -10.79 2.03
CA LYS A 149 -0.98 -11.79 1.25
C LYS A 149 -1.72 -12.10 -0.06
N GLU A 150 -1.94 -11.07 -0.88
CA GLU A 150 -2.56 -11.21 -2.21
C GLU A 150 -2.12 -10.10 -3.17
N GLY A 151 -2.32 -10.35 -4.46
CA GLY A 151 -2.10 -9.38 -5.53
C GLY A 151 -0.69 -8.82 -5.55
N GLY A 152 -0.56 -7.57 -5.97
CA GLY A 152 0.70 -6.84 -6.05
C GLY A 152 1.39 -6.60 -4.71
N MET A 153 0.66 -6.77 -3.59
CA MET A 153 1.27 -6.69 -2.25
C MET A 153 2.37 -7.73 -2.04
N LEU A 154 2.27 -8.90 -2.68
CA LEU A 154 3.29 -9.94 -2.66
C LEU A 154 4.59 -9.57 -3.40
N GLU A 155 4.52 -8.55 -4.24
CA GLU A 155 5.65 -8.08 -5.05
C GLU A 155 6.33 -6.85 -4.43
N THR A 156 5.59 -6.08 -3.64
CA THR A 156 6.07 -4.86 -3.01
C THR A 156 6.57 -5.09 -1.59
N VAL A 157 5.82 -5.81 -0.74
CA VAL A 157 6.13 -6.01 0.68
C VAL A 157 6.78 -7.37 0.93
N ILE A 158 7.90 -7.38 1.64
CA ILE A 158 8.58 -8.60 2.09
C ILE A 158 8.18 -8.85 3.55
N HIS A 159 7.44 -9.97 3.77
CA HIS A 159 6.95 -10.35 5.09
C HIS A 159 8.09 -10.43 6.12
N GLU A 160 7.85 -9.87 7.31
CA GLU A 160 8.78 -9.77 8.45
C GLU A 160 10.09 -8.99 8.18
N LYS A 161 10.26 -8.45 6.98
CA LYS A 161 11.44 -7.66 6.60
C LYS A 161 11.09 -6.20 6.31
N THR A 162 10.02 -5.95 5.56
CA THR A 162 9.55 -4.60 5.22
C THR A 162 8.10 -4.36 5.67
N GLY A 163 7.55 -5.28 6.44
CA GLY A 163 6.20 -5.21 6.96
C GLY A 163 5.61 -6.58 7.25
N TRP A 164 4.32 -6.64 7.45
CA TRP A 164 3.55 -7.84 7.76
C TRP A 164 2.52 -8.11 6.68
N LEU A 165 2.53 -9.32 6.12
CA LEU A 165 1.51 -9.78 5.19
C LEU A 165 0.54 -10.71 5.94
N ILE A 166 -0.65 -10.20 6.26
CA ILE A 166 -1.74 -10.95 6.87
C ILE A 166 -2.52 -11.74 5.80
N PRO A 167 -3.39 -12.70 6.16
CA PRO A 167 -4.16 -13.48 5.18
C PRO A 167 -4.93 -12.61 4.17
N SER A 168 -5.13 -13.10 2.95
CA SER A 168 -5.83 -12.40 1.87
C SER A 168 -7.28 -12.06 2.19
N ASN A 169 -7.94 -12.91 2.99
CA ASN A 169 -9.24 -12.61 3.60
C ASN A 169 -9.06 -12.44 5.12
N PRO A 170 -8.57 -11.28 5.58
CA PRO A 170 -8.20 -11.10 6.97
C PRO A 170 -9.44 -11.05 7.88
N SER A 171 -9.30 -11.58 9.08
CA SER A 171 -10.20 -11.28 10.19
C SER A 171 -9.74 -10.02 10.94
N LEU A 172 -10.57 -9.50 11.83
CA LEU A 172 -10.17 -8.38 12.70
C LEU A 172 -8.99 -8.75 13.58
N GLU A 173 -8.96 -9.98 14.09
CA GLU A 173 -7.86 -10.51 14.93
C GLU A 173 -6.52 -10.50 14.17
N ASN A 174 -6.53 -10.81 12.86
CA ASN A 174 -5.30 -10.74 12.07
C ASN A 174 -4.75 -9.29 11.98
N ILE A 175 -5.63 -8.30 11.87
CA ILE A 175 -5.22 -6.89 11.84
C ILE A 175 -4.73 -6.46 13.22
N ILE A 176 -5.47 -6.79 14.27
CA ILE A 176 -5.13 -6.49 15.67
C ILE A 176 -3.76 -7.09 16.03
N GLN A 177 -3.53 -8.36 15.68
CA GLN A 177 -2.26 -9.03 15.91
C GLN A 177 -1.12 -8.32 15.17
N ALA A 178 -1.29 -8.02 13.87
CA ALA A 178 -0.26 -7.34 13.09
C ALA A 178 0.06 -5.94 13.63
N VAL A 179 -0.94 -5.17 14.07
CA VAL A 179 -0.75 -3.88 14.75
C VAL A 179 -0.02 -4.05 16.09
N GLY A 180 -0.35 -5.10 16.84
CA GLY A 180 0.35 -5.44 18.08
C GLY A 180 1.83 -5.79 17.88
N GLU A 181 2.15 -6.53 16.81
CA GLU A 181 3.52 -6.87 16.41
C GLU A 181 4.32 -5.70 15.86
N ALA A 182 3.65 -4.74 15.23
CA ALA A 182 4.26 -3.55 14.63
C ALA A 182 4.56 -2.47 15.70
N THR A 183 5.31 -2.84 16.75
CA THR A 183 5.72 -1.87 17.79
C THR A 183 6.67 -0.82 17.22
N PRO A 184 6.78 0.37 17.85
CA PRO A 184 7.72 1.40 17.43
C PRO A 184 9.15 0.89 17.28
N GLU A 185 9.65 0.06 18.20
CA GLU A 185 11.00 -0.50 18.18
C GLU A 185 11.18 -1.45 17.00
N LYS A 186 10.21 -2.36 16.78
CA LYS A 186 10.28 -3.34 15.68
C LYS A 186 10.16 -2.66 14.32
N THR A 187 9.27 -1.67 14.18
CA THR A 187 9.12 -0.91 12.94
C THR A 187 10.38 -0.09 12.63
N LEU A 188 10.99 0.52 13.63
CA LEU A 188 12.26 1.24 13.47
C LEU A 188 13.39 0.31 12.98
N SER A 189 13.47 -0.91 13.48
CA SER A 189 14.47 -1.90 13.03
C SER A 189 14.32 -2.31 11.56
N MET A 190 13.13 -2.17 10.98
CA MET A 190 12.84 -2.49 9.57
C MET A 190 13.14 -1.33 8.60
N ARG A 191 13.41 -0.12 9.11
CA ARG A 191 13.57 1.11 8.33
C ARG A 191 14.48 0.93 7.12
N ILE A 192 15.71 0.51 7.33
CA ILE A 192 16.71 0.39 6.24
C ILE A 192 16.25 -0.64 5.19
N ALA A 193 15.67 -1.75 5.63
CA ALA A 193 15.14 -2.75 4.69
C ALA A 193 13.98 -2.20 3.84
N CYS A 194 13.13 -1.34 4.41
CA CYS A 194 12.06 -0.65 3.67
C CYS A 194 12.65 0.31 2.62
N GLU A 195 13.58 1.18 3.02
CA GLU A 195 14.23 2.12 2.11
C GLU A 195 14.96 1.40 0.95
N GLU A 196 15.66 0.29 1.23
CA GLU A 196 16.32 -0.51 0.19
C GLU A 196 15.33 -1.20 -0.74
N GLN A 197 14.22 -1.75 -0.22
CA GLN A 197 13.17 -2.37 -1.04
C GLN A 197 12.53 -1.35 -1.98
N ALA A 198 12.24 -0.14 -1.52
CA ALA A 198 11.62 0.92 -2.32
C ALA A 198 12.48 1.30 -3.54
N LYS A 199 13.80 1.20 -3.46
CA LYS A 199 14.73 1.52 -4.57
C LYS A 199 14.47 0.67 -5.83
N ASN A 200 13.90 -0.53 -5.68
CA ASN A 200 13.57 -1.40 -6.81
C ASN A 200 12.47 -0.82 -7.72
N PHE A 201 11.76 0.20 -7.26
CA PHE A 201 10.62 0.82 -7.95
C PHE A 201 10.89 2.27 -8.39
N ARG A 202 12.15 2.67 -8.46
CA ARG A 202 12.57 3.98 -8.93
C ARG A 202 12.21 4.22 -10.39
N THR A 203 11.94 5.47 -10.72
CA THR A 203 11.62 5.92 -12.09
C THR A 203 12.69 5.52 -13.10
N GLU A 204 13.98 5.60 -12.74
CA GLU A 204 15.08 5.25 -13.62
C GLU A 204 15.09 3.75 -13.99
N ILE A 205 14.64 2.88 -13.07
CA ILE A 205 14.52 1.43 -13.35
C ILE A 205 13.40 1.18 -14.34
N PHE A 206 12.26 1.83 -14.16
CA PHE A 206 11.13 1.77 -15.08
C PHE A 206 11.54 2.26 -16.47
N GLU A 207 12.13 3.45 -16.58
CA GLU A 207 12.57 4.01 -17.85
C GLU A 207 13.58 3.11 -18.58
N LYS A 208 14.58 2.59 -17.86
CA LYS A 208 15.58 1.67 -18.41
C LYS A 208 14.91 0.44 -19.02
N LYS A 209 13.97 -0.18 -18.29
CA LYS A 209 13.25 -1.36 -18.76
C LYS A 209 12.35 -1.05 -19.96
N MET A 210 11.64 0.09 -19.92
CA MET A 210 10.79 0.53 -21.03
C MET A 210 11.61 0.79 -22.29
N ARG A 211 12.72 1.53 -22.17
CA ARG A 211 13.62 1.79 -23.33
C ARG A 211 14.18 0.50 -23.92
N ALA A 212 14.57 -0.47 -23.07
CA ALA A 212 15.07 -1.76 -23.55
C ALA A 212 13.99 -2.60 -24.28
N LEU A 213 12.72 -2.32 -24.03
CA LEU A 213 11.60 -3.04 -24.64
C LEU A 213 11.16 -2.45 -25.98
N ILE A 214 11.29 -1.14 -26.17
CA ILE A 214 10.83 -0.42 -27.36
C ILE A 214 11.96 -0.07 -28.36
N GLY A 215 13.21 -0.36 -28.04
CA GLY A 215 14.42 -0.13 -28.85
C GLY A 215 15.00 1.24 -28.60
#